data_2177a90d12f758db193519d4ac2faa50
#
_entry.id   2177a90d12f758db193519d4ac2faa50
#
_cell.length_a   1.000
_cell.length_b   1.000
_cell.length_c   1.000
_cell.angle_alpha   90.00
_cell.angle_beta   90.00
_cell.angle_gamma   90.00
#
_symmetry.space_group_name_H-M   'P 1'
#
loop_
_entity.id
_entity.type
_entity.pdbx_description
1 polymer ?
#
loop_
_entity_poly.entity_id
_entity_poly.type
_entity_poly.pdbx_seq_one_letter_code
_entity_poly.pdbx_strand_id
1 'polypeptide(L)'
;AMRVPGKQAFVQALYAVVNRLEGLKVNISTGKAVTPRELQDEGFEEIVVATGVRPRIPEFPGVTEGLEGKIDGVTVATYAELISCEKTPGEYVAVIGAGGIGYDVAEFLLEDRQGTPQTLNSWNSQWGVVEASDVHGNLSTPKPERPQRRVVMLQRKPTRMGRSLGKTTGWVHRATVAMGGTEQIVGVTYEKIDSEGLHITVPVEDPQVTLKKIKQVKSGTFEGRTLDRAEKQELLEQIERETKENREQRVINVDTVVLCTGQESIRPEGAEQEGASNVHIIGGADVAAELDAKRAIRQAVELAARI
;
A
#
# COMPACT_ATOMS: atom_id res chain seq x y z
N ALA A 1 -7.73 8.12 2.28
CA ALA A 1 -7.00 8.15 3.56
C ALA A 1 -7.97 8.29 4.74
N MET A 2 -8.88 9.24 4.72
CA MET A 2 -9.78 9.59 5.84
C MET A 2 -10.65 8.44 6.38
N ARG A 3 -10.86 7.38 5.61
CA ARG A 3 -11.60 6.17 6.03
C ARG A 3 -10.71 5.05 6.56
N VAL A 4 -9.39 5.23 6.50
CA VAL A 4 -8.44 4.27 7.03
C VAL A 4 -8.34 4.43 8.54
N PRO A 5 -8.32 3.34 9.33
CA PRO A 5 -8.20 3.40 10.77
C PRO A 5 -7.04 4.27 11.25
N GLY A 6 -7.27 5.07 12.29
CA GLY A 6 -6.27 5.99 12.83
C GLY A 6 -5.96 7.24 11.98
N LYS A 7 -6.61 7.41 10.82
CA LYS A 7 -6.38 8.56 9.92
C LYS A 7 -7.52 9.57 9.88
N GLN A 8 -8.49 9.47 10.79
CA GLN A 8 -9.68 10.34 10.83
C GLN A 8 -9.34 11.82 11.01
N ALA A 9 -8.21 12.13 11.67
CA ALA A 9 -7.75 13.51 11.86
C ALA A 9 -7.51 14.28 10.55
N PHE A 10 -7.28 13.57 9.42
CA PHE A 10 -7.17 14.23 8.10
C PHE A 10 -8.47 14.91 7.66
N VAL A 11 -9.64 14.51 8.18
CA VAL A 11 -10.91 15.19 7.92
C VAL A 11 -10.86 16.63 8.46
N GLN A 12 -10.38 16.81 9.70
CA GLN A 12 -10.25 18.12 10.31
C GLN A 12 -9.24 19.00 9.57
N ALA A 13 -8.10 18.41 9.15
CA ALA A 13 -7.11 19.11 8.35
C ALA A 13 -7.69 19.61 7.01
N LEU A 14 -8.51 18.78 6.35
CA LEU A 14 -9.19 19.17 5.12
C LEU A 14 -10.15 20.35 5.35
N TYR A 15 -11.00 20.29 6.37
CA TYR A 15 -11.88 21.41 6.72
C TYR A 15 -11.13 22.71 7.02
N ALA A 16 -10.02 22.62 7.74
CA ALA A 16 -9.18 23.78 8.03
C ALA A 16 -8.61 24.41 6.74
N VAL A 17 -8.21 23.60 5.75
CA VAL A 17 -7.75 24.11 4.45
C VAL A 17 -8.88 24.73 3.68
N VAL A 18 -10.07 24.11 3.60
CA VAL A 18 -11.24 24.64 2.89
C VAL A 18 -11.65 26.00 3.49
N ASN A 19 -11.81 26.09 4.81
CA ASN A 19 -12.15 27.34 5.50
C ASN A 19 -11.12 28.46 5.22
N ARG A 20 -9.83 28.10 5.13
CA ARG A 20 -8.78 29.06 4.78
C ARG A 20 -8.89 29.56 3.34
N LEU A 21 -9.18 28.67 2.38
CA LEU A 21 -9.38 29.02 0.99
C LEU A 21 -10.59 29.96 0.81
N GLU A 22 -11.69 29.67 1.50
CA GLU A 22 -12.88 30.53 1.53
C GLU A 22 -12.56 31.92 2.11
N GLY A 23 -11.86 31.99 3.24
CA GLY A 23 -11.41 33.22 3.87
C GLY A 23 -10.52 34.06 2.97
N LEU A 24 -9.73 33.42 2.11
CA LEU A 24 -8.88 34.06 1.12
C LEU A 24 -9.63 34.39 -0.19
N LYS A 25 -10.93 34.10 -0.27
CA LYS A 25 -11.79 34.28 -1.45
C LYS A 25 -11.27 33.58 -2.71
N VAL A 26 -10.67 32.39 -2.55
CA VAL A 26 -10.25 31.56 -3.67
C VAL A 26 -11.49 31.01 -4.36
N ASN A 27 -11.59 31.17 -5.67
CA ASN A 27 -12.67 30.59 -6.47
C ASN A 27 -12.47 29.07 -6.59
N ILE A 28 -13.42 28.29 -6.11
CA ILE A 28 -13.39 26.83 -6.16
C ILE A 28 -14.49 26.37 -7.13
N SER A 29 -14.11 25.73 -8.23
CA SER A 29 -15.03 25.13 -9.20
C SER A 29 -14.88 23.60 -9.14
N THR A 30 -15.98 22.90 -8.89
CA THR A 30 -16.03 21.43 -8.81
C THR A 30 -16.86 20.86 -9.95
N GLY A 31 -16.67 19.55 -10.25
CA GLY A 31 -17.46 18.88 -11.29
C GLY A 31 -17.07 19.24 -12.74
N LYS A 32 -15.97 19.97 -12.94
CA LYS A 32 -15.44 20.35 -14.26
C LYS A 32 -14.01 19.80 -14.40
N ALA A 33 -13.78 18.97 -15.40
CA ALA A 33 -12.44 18.61 -15.85
C ALA A 33 -11.98 19.68 -16.85
N VAL A 34 -10.73 20.12 -16.70
CA VAL A 34 -10.11 21.13 -17.55
C VAL A 34 -8.72 20.70 -17.98
N THR A 35 -8.32 21.15 -19.18
CA THR A 35 -6.97 21.00 -19.69
C THR A 35 -6.15 22.28 -19.49
N PRO A 36 -4.82 22.23 -19.43
CA PRO A 36 -4.00 23.43 -19.39
C PRO A 36 -4.27 24.40 -20.55
N ARG A 37 -4.56 23.88 -21.75
CA ARG A 37 -4.86 24.68 -22.92
C ARG A 37 -6.16 25.49 -22.74
N GLU A 38 -7.22 24.87 -22.23
CA GLU A 38 -8.49 25.61 -21.95
C GLU A 38 -8.24 26.73 -20.94
N LEU A 39 -7.42 26.51 -19.90
CA LEU A 39 -7.09 27.54 -18.93
C LEU A 39 -6.23 28.67 -19.53
N GLN A 40 -5.30 28.36 -20.44
CA GLN A 40 -4.55 29.35 -21.18
C GLN A 40 -5.47 30.22 -22.07
N ASP A 41 -6.44 29.61 -22.76
CA ASP A 41 -7.44 30.29 -23.58
C ASP A 41 -8.38 31.19 -22.73
N GLU A 42 -8.63 30.79 -21.45
CA GLU A 42 -9.36 31.61 -20.46
C GLU A 42 -8.50 32.75 -19.87
N GLY A 43 -7.19 32.82 -20.19
CA GLY A 43 -6.30 33.92 -19.82
C GLY A 43 -5.58 33.75 -18.50
N PHE A 44 -5.45 32.53 -17.97
CA PHE A 44 -4.63 32.27 -16.79
C PHE A 44 -3.13 32.39 -17.12
N GLU A 45 -2.41 33.22 -16.35
CA GLU A 45 -0.97 33.47 -16.53
C GLU A 45 -0.12 32.30 -16.08
N GLU A 46 -0.49 31.65 -14.95
CA GLU A 46 0.20 30.50 -14.38
C GLU A 46 -0.78 29.37 -14.08
N ILE A 47 -0.44 28.16 -14.46
CA ILE A 47 -1.28 26.97 -14.34
C ILE A 47 -0.54 25.91 -13.53
N VAL A 48 -1.14 25.45 -12.44
CA VAL A 48 -0.57 24.42 -11.59
C VAL A 48 -1.37 23.13 -11.70
N VAL A 49 -0.75 22.08 -12.27
CA VAL A 49 -1.32 20.74 -12.40
C VAL A 49 -0.98 19.91 -11.16
N ALA A 50 -1.95 19.74 -10.28
CA ALA A 50 -1.83 18.97 -9.03
C ALA A 50 -2.85 17.82 -8.95
N THR A 51 -3.13 17.18 -10.07
CA THR A 51 -4.19 16.17 -10.27
C THR A 51 -3.95 14.83 -9.57
N GLY A 52 -2.76 14.65 -8.97
CA GLY A 52 -2.48 13.49 -8.13
C GLY A 52 -2.21 12.20 -8.91
N VAL A 53 -2.74 11.09 -8.39
CA VAL A 53 -2.45 9.75 -8.87
C VAL A 53 -3.70 8.87 -8.94
N ARG A 54 -3.64 7.83 -9.78
CA ARG A 54 -4.61 6.73 -9.81
C ARG A 54 -3.95 5.40 -9.40
N PRO A 55 -4.73 4.38 -8.99
CA PRO A 55 -4.21 3.05 -8.79
C PRO A 55 -3.58 2.50 -10.06
N ARG A 56 -2.40 1.89 -9.94
CA ARG A 56 -1.80 1.14 -11.03
C ARG A 56 -2.43 -0.24 -11.12
N ILE A 57 -2.93 -0.58 -12.29
CA ILE A 57 -3.51 -1.89 -12.58
C ILE A 57 -2.39 -2.81 -13.09
N PRO A 58 -2.13 -3.95 -12.42
CA PRO A 58 -1.13 -4.91 -12.88
C PRO A 58 -1.65 -5.72 -14.06
N GLU A 59 -0.75 -6.12 -14.95
CA GLU A 59 -1.08 -6.90 -16.14
C GLU A 59 -0.81 -8.38 -15.89
N PHE A 60 -1.86 -9.14 -15.53
CA PHE A 60 -1.88 -10.60 -15.55
C PHE A 60 -3.33 -11.09 -15.73
N PRO A 61 -3.55 -12.33 -16.22
CA PRO A 61 -4.88 -12.85 -16.58
C PRO A 61 -5.91 -12.72 -15.45
N GLY A 62 -7.11 -12.33 -15.80
CA GLY A 62 -8.25 -12.19 -14.88
C GLY A 62 -8.34 -10.84 -14.14
N VAL A 63 -7.34 -9.97 -14.24
CA VAL A 63 -7.40 -8.66 -13.57
C VAL A 63 -8.47 -7.76 -14.19
N THR A 64 -8.44 -7.59 -15.50
CA THR A 64 -9.39 -6.71 -16.20
C THR A 64 -10.82 -7.25 -16.08
N GLU A 65 -11.00 -8.54 -16.32
CA GLU A 65 -12.30 -9.23 -16.21
C GLU A 65 -12.85 -9.12 -14.79
N GLY A 66 -12.00 -9.26 -13.79
CA GLY A 66 -12.39 -9.15 -12.37
C GLY A 66 -12.76 -7.71 -11.97
N LEU A 67 -12.03 -6.70 -12.46
CA LEU A 67 -12.37 -5.29 -12.25
C LEU A 67 -13.72 -4.93 -12.87
N GLU A 68 -14.05 -5.52 -14.02
CA GLU A 68 -15.33 -5.38 -14.70
C GLU A 68 -16.46 -6.25 -14.10
N GLY A 69 -16.16 -7.05 -13.07
CA GLY A 69 -17.15 -7.92 -12.42
C GLY A 69 -17.56 -9.16 -13.24
N LYS A 70 -16.69 -9.63 -14.13
CA LYS A 70 -16.94 -10.75 -15.03
C LYS A 70 -16.45 -12.11 -14.50
N ILE A 71 -15.86 -12.15 -13.30
CA ILE A 71 -15.44 -13.39 -12.65
C ILE A 71 -16.50 -13.78 -11.61
N ASP A 72 -17.09 -14.96 -11.76
CA ASP A 72 -18.09 -15.45 -10.84
C ASP A 72 -17.48 -15.76 -9.47
N GLY A 73 -18.15 -15.32 -8.41
CA GLY A 73 -17.72 -15.55 -7.02
C GLY A 73 -16.50 -14.78 -6.55
N VAL A 74 -15.80 -14.03 -7.42
CA VAL A 74 -14.60 -13.26 -7.05
C VAL A 74 -14.71 -11.79 -7.44
N THR A 75 -14.65 -10.92 -6.45
CA THR A 75 -14.60 -9.47 -6.65
C THR A 75 -13.14 -9.00 -6.75
N VAL A 76 -12.79 -8.31 -7.83
CA VAL A 76 -11.50 -7.60 -7.92
C VAL A 76 -11.74 -6.11 -7.73
N ALA A 77 -10.96 -5.49 -6.86
CA ALA A 77 -11.07 -4.07 -6.56
C ALA A 77 -9.70 -3.41 -6.49
N THR A 78 -9.61 -2.17 -6.92
CA THR A 78 -8.49 -1.31 -6.55
C THR A 78 -8.61 -0.88 -5.08
N TYR A 79 -7.50 -0.48 -4.47
CA TYR A 79 -7.55 0.08 -3.12
C TYR A 79 -8.44 1.34 -3.02
N ALA A 80 -8.57 2.09 -4.11
CA ALA A 80 -9.43 3.29 -4.16
C ALA A 80 -10.91 2.91 -4.11
N GLU A 81 -11.37 2.00 -4.97
CA GLU A 81 -12.76 1.50 -4.98
C GLU A 81 -13.15 0.85 -3.65
N LEU A 82 -12.22 0.11 -3.02
CA LEU A 82 -12.45 -0.49 -1.74
C LEU A 82 -12.63 0.56 -0.62
N ILE A 83 -11.69 1.50 -0.49
CA ILE A 83 -11.71 2.52 0.57
C ILE A 83 -12.85 3.52 0.35
N SER A 84 -13.22 3.84 -0.90
CA SER A 84 -14.39 4.68 -1.21
C SER A 84 -15.72 3.97 -0.97
N CYS A 85 -15.72 2.65 -0.76
CA CYS A 85 -16.88 1.79 -0.62
C CYS A 85 -17.71 1.66 -1.90
N GLU A 86 -17.10 1.86 -3.06
CA GLU A 86 -17.70 1.56 -4.37
C GLU A 86 -17.82 0.05 -4.58
N LYS A 87 -16.84 -0.71 -4.08
CA LYS A 87 -16.88 -2.17 -4.04
C LYS A 87 -16.84 -2.67 -2.59
N THR A 88 -17.67 -3.65 -2.30
CA THR A 88 -17.76 -4.28 -0.97
C THR A 88 -16.94 -5.57 -0.95
N PRO A 89 -15.98 -5.74 -0.03
CA PRO A 89 -15.23 -6.99 0.10
C PRO A 89 -16.05 -8.07 0.79
N GLY A 90 -15.82 -9.32 0.43
CA GLY A 90 -16.35 -10.49 1.12
C GLY A 90 -15.57 -10.83 2.41
N GLU A 91 -15.54 -12.13 2.76
CA GLU A 91 -14.94 -12.61 4.01
C GLU A 91 -13.47 -13.00 3.86
N TYR A 92 -13.04 -13.44 2.66
CA TYR A 92 -11.71 -13.95 2.38
C TYR A 92 -11.02 -13.05 1.36
N VAL A 93 -10.10 -12.23 1.81
CA VAL A 93 -9.55 -11.13 1.00
C VAL A 93 -8.05 -11.30 0.78
N ALA A 94 -7.62 -11.30 -0.49
CA ALA A 94 -6.22 -11.19 -0.88
C ALA A 94 -5.84 -9.74 -1.16
N VAL A 95 -4.78 -9.24 -0.50
CA VAL A 95 -4.21 -7.91 -0.74
C VAL A 95 -2.92 -8.06 -1.53
N ILE A 96 -2.93 -7.64 -2.79
CA ILE A 96 -1.76 -7.67 -3.68
C ILE A 96 -0.93 -6.41 -3.49
N GLY A 97 0.20 -6.54 -2.79
CA GLY A 97 1.10 -5.44 -2.47
C GLY A 97 1.17 -5.13 -0.98
N ALA A 98 2.40 -5.02 -0.45
CA ALA A 98 2.68 -4.81 0.97
C ALA A 98 3.48 -3.51 1.23
N GLY A 99 3.18 -2.47 0.46
CA GLY A 99 3.59 -1.09 0.73
C GLY A 99 2.68 -0.41 1.76
N GLY A 100 2.84 0.89 1.97
CA GLY A 100 2.01 1.67 2.91
C GLY A 100 0.51 1.51 2.64
N ILE A 101 0.09 1.62 1.37
CA ILE A 101 -1.31 1.44 0.96
C ILE A 101 -1.81 0.02 1.26
N GLY A 102 -0.98 -1.01 1.02
CA GLY A 102 -1.36 -2.40 1.30
C GLY A 102 -1.61 -2.64 2.79
N TYR A 103 -0.81 -2.02 3.67
CA TYR A 103 -1.04 -2.06 5.11
C TYR A 103 -2.29 -1.29 5.52
N ASP A 104 -2.50 -0.08 4.99
CA ASP A 104 -3.71 0.70 5.23
C ASP A 104 -4.98 -0.06 4.83
N VAL A 105 -4.95 -0.76 3.70
CA VAL A 105 -6.05 -1.61 3.21
C VAL A 105 -6.24 -2.82 4.12
N ALA A 106 -5.16 -3.48 4.54
CA ALA A 106 -5.26 -4.63 5.44
C ALA A 106 -5.89 -4.21 6.78
N GLU A 107 -5.45 -3.11 7.40
CA GLU A 107 -6.04 -2.58 8.62
C GLU A 107 -7.52 -2.20 8.44
N PHE A 108 -7.87 -1.57 7.33
CA PHE A 108 -9.25 -1.23 6.98
C PHE A 108 -10.15 -2.48 6.82
N LEU A 109 -9.61 -3.59 6.32
CA LEU A 109 -10.32 -4.86 6.19
C LEU A 109 -10.49 -5.61 7.50
N LEU A 110 -9.52 -5.46 8.40
CA LEU A 110 -9.51 -6.12 9.72
C LEU A 110 -10.38 -5.38 10.75
N GLU A 111 -10.66 -4.09 10.53
CA GLU A 111 -11.49 -3.30 11.44
C GLU A 111 -12.93 -3.81 11.45
N ASP A 112 -13.50 -3.94 12.64
CA ASP A 112 -14.92 -4.25 12.80
C ASP A 112 -15.77 -3.05 12.38
N ARG A 113 -16.55 -3.23 11.29
CA ARG A 113 -17.42 -2.18 10.74
C ARG A 113 -18.76 -2.04 11.44
N GLN A 114 -19.02 -2.77 12.50
CA GLN A 114 -20.27 -2.62 13.25
C GLN A 114 -20.38 -1.29 14.02
N GLY A 115 -19.37 -0.41 13.82
CA GLY A 115 -19.45 0.97 14.29
C GLY A 115 -19.35 1.12 15.80
N THR A 116 -18.91 0.09 16.51
CA THR A 116 -18.62 0.21 17.94
C THR A 116 -17.40 1.11 18.11
N PRO A 117 -17.51 2.32 18.68
CA PRO A 117 -16.37 3.17 18.90
C PRO A 117 -15.33 2.45 19.76
N GLN A 118 -14.09 2.43 19.33
CA GLN A 118 -13.02 1.88 20.14
C GLN A 118 -12.89 2.70 21.43
N THR A 119 -13.17 2.08 22.58
CA THR A 119 -12.99 2.71 23.89
C THR A 119 -11.54 2.57 24.34
N LEU A 120 -11.10 3.39 25.29
CA LEU A 120 -9.77 3.25 25.88
C LEU A 120 -9.57 1.85 26.48
N ASN A 121 -10.59 1.29 27.11
CA ASN A 121 -10.53 -0.04 27.72
C ASN A 121 -10.39 -1.14 26.65
N SER A 122 -11.15 -1.07 25.54
CA SER A 122 -11.01 -2.05 24.46
C SER A 122 -9.65 -1.94 23.79
N TRP A 123 -9.15 -0.72 23.57
CA TRP A 123 -7.82 -0.47 23.06
C TRP A 123 -6.72 -1.02 23.97
N ASN A 124 -6.80 -0.72 25.28
CA ASN A 124 -5.87 -1.23 26.29
C ASN A 124 -5.87 -2.76 26.31
N SER A 125 -7.03 -3.40 26.27
CA SER A 125 -7.15 -4.87 26.21
C SER A 125 -6.51 -5.45 24.94
N GLN A 126 -6.79 -4.85 23.79
CA GLN A 126 -6.25 -5.26 22.49
C GLN A 126 -4.72 -5.24 22.49
N TRP A 127 -4.12 -4.19 23.05
CA TRP A 127 -2.66 -4.00 23.09
C TRP A 127 -1.99 -4.58 24.34
N GLY A 128 -2.77 -5.11 25.29
CA GLY A 128 -2.27 -5.63 26.55
C GLY A 128 -1.77 -4.54 27.50
N VAL A 129 -2.29 -3.33 27.41
CA VAL A 129 -1.96 -2.24 28.33
C VAL A 129 -2.80 -2.37 29.59
N VAL A 130 -2.17 -2.33 30.77
CA VAL A 130 -2.84 -2.39 32.08
C VAL A 130 -2.39 -1.25 32.97
N GLU A 131 -3.27 -0.81 33.86
CA GLU A 131 -2.98 0.27 34.83
C GLU A 131 -2.45 -0.27 36.18
N ALA A 132 -2.01 -1.52 36.21
CA ALA A 132 -1.57 -2.15 37.43
C ALA A 132 -0.08 -1.82 37.72
N SER A 133 0.22 -1.32 38.91
CA SER A 133 1.58 -0.97 39.33
C SER A 133 2.50 -2.17 39.57
N ASP A 134 1.92 -3.36 39.71
CA ASP A 134 2.58 -4.62 40.00
C ASP A 134 2.96 -5.42 38.73
N VAL A 135 2.54 -4.95 37.58
CA VAL A 135 2.86 -5.56 36.27
C VAL A 135 4.02 -4.81 35.62
N HIS A 136 5.09 -5.52 35.30
CA HIS A 136 6.29 -4.94 34.71
C HIS A 136 5.99 -4.20 33.40
N GLY A 137 6.30 -2.90 33.36
CA GLY A 137 6.08 -2.05 32.19
C GLY A 137 4.60 -1.78 31.87
N ASN A 138 3.67 -2.11 32.78
CA ASN A 138 2.22 -2.01 32.57
C ASN A 138 1.73 -2.78 31.34
N LEU A 139 2.37 -3.91 31.03
CA LEU A 139 2.04 -4.75 29.88
C LEU A 139 1.60 -6.16 30.32
N SER A 140 0.50 -6.60 29.77
CA SER A 140 -0.02 -7.97 29.86
C SER A 140 -0.08 -8.61 28.46
N THR A 141 -0.58 -9.84 28.38
CA THR A 141 -0.80 -10.48 27.08
C THR A 141 -1.89 -9.73 26.29
N PRO A 142 -1.60 -9.26 25.06
CA PRO A 142 -2.60 -8.66 24.18
C PRO A 142 -3.78 -9.60 23.94
N LYS A 143 -4.97 -9.04 23.90
CA LYS A 143 -6.22 -9.75 23.59
C LYS A 143 -6.90 -9.08 22.39
N PRO A 144 -6.38 -9.27 21.18
CA PRO A 144 -6.98 -8.69 19.98
C PRO A 144 -8.37 -9.29 19.73
N GLU A 145 -9.28 -8.47 19.28
CA GLU A 145 -10.58 -8.92 18.82
C GLU A 145 -10.41 -9.75 17.54
N ARG A 146 -11.25 -10.74 17.35
CA ARG A 146 -11.22 -11.55 16.13
C ARG A 146 -11.77 -10.72 14.97
N PRO A 147 -10.99 -10.49 13.91
CA PRO A 147 -11.47 -9.74 12.77
C PRO A 147 -12.60 -10.50 12.04
N GLN A 148 -13.50 -9.75 11.43
CA GLN A 148 -14.61 -10.34 10.65
C GLN A 148 -14.14 -10.98 9.35
N ARG A 149 -12.98 -10.53 8.83
CA ARG A 149 -12.41 -11.02 7.56
C ARG A 149 -11.09 -11.72 7.78
N ARG A 150 -10.86 -12.71 6.95
CA ARG A 150 -9.54 -13.31 6.77
C ARG A 150 -8.80 -12.55 5.68
N VAL A 151 -7.63 -12.05 6.01
CA VAL A 151 -6.81 -11.29 5.06
C VAL A 151 -5.51 -12.04 4.80
N VAL A 152 -5.16 -12.20 3.53
CA VAL A 152 -3.84 -12.63 3.10
C VAL A 152 -3.15 -11.51 2.34
N MET A 153 -1.97 -11.10 2.79
CA MET A 153 -1.14 -10.11 2.11
C MET A 153 -0.07 -10.80 1.26
N LEU A 154 0.09 -10.34 0.04
CA LEU A 154 1.03 -10.93 -0.91
C LEU A 154 2.04 -9.90 -1.43
N GLN A 155 3.30 -10.32 -1.54
CA GLN A 155 4.39 -9.45 -2.03
C GLN A 155 5.32 -10.21 -2.97
N ARG A 156 5.65 -9.60 -4.13
CA ARG A 156 6.62 -10.17 -5.09
C ARG A 156 8.05 -10.23 -4.53
N LYS A 157 8.45 -9.21 -3.77
CA LYS A 157 9.80 -9.18 -3.19
C LYS A 157 9.92 -10.26 -2.10
N PRO A 158 11.00 -11.05 -2.06
CA PRO A 158 11.20 -12.10 -1.07
C PRO A 158 11.66 -11.55 0.30
N THR A 159 11.59 -10.25 0.50
CA THR A 159 11.99 -9.58 1.75
C THR A 159 10.83 -9.52 2.74
N ARG A 160 11.15 -9.29 4.02
CA ARG A 160 10.13 -9.08 5.06
C ARG A 160 9.16 -7.98 4.63
N MET A 161 7.86 -8.23 4.77
CA MET A 161 6.81 -7.25 4.49
C MET A 161 6.91 -6.01 5.38
N GLY A 162 6.45 -4.88 4.86
CA GLY A 162 6.49 -3.61 5.58
C GLY A 162 7.88 -3.05 5.85
N ARG A 163 8.92 -3.49 5.10
CA ARG A 163 10.28 -2.95 5.24
C ARG A 163 10.38 -1.48 4.85
N SER A 164 9.54 -1.04 3.91
CA SER A 164 9.47 0.35 3.43
C SER A 164 8.58 1.26 4.26
N LEU A 165 7.89 0.75 5.27
CA LEU A 165 7.07 1.56 6.17
C LEU A 165 7.93 2.54 6.98
N GLY A 166 7.33 3.69 7.34
CA GLY A 166 7.98 4.71 8.14
C GLY A 166 8.60 4.15 9.43
N LYS A 167 9.79 4.62 9.78
CA LYS A 167 10.55 4.09 10.93
C LYS A 167 9.80 4.26 12.25
N THR A 168 9.01 5.32 12.40
CA THR A 168 8.31 5.67 13.65
C THR A 168 7.00 4.88 13.83
N THR A 169 6.23 4.67 12.76
CA THR A 169 4.88 4.07 12.84
C THR A 169 4.78 2.68 12.19
N GLY A 170 5.74 2.31 11.36
CA GLY A 170 5.68 1.06 10.62
C GLY A 170 5.66 -0.21 11.49
N TRP A 171 6.17 -0.13 12.74
CA TRP A 171 6.07 -1.23 13.68
C TRP A 171 4.63 -1.42 14.17
N VAL A 172 3.87 -0.33 14.35
CA VAL A 172 2.44 -0.36 14.73
C VAL A 172 1.64 -1.07 13.65
N HIS A 173 1.75 -0.63 12.40
CA HIS A 173 1.07 -1.27 11.26
C HIS A 173 1.37 -2.77 11.17
N ARG A 174 2.65 -3.16 11.31
CA ARG A 174 3.00 -4.59 11.33
C ARG A 174 2.40 -5.35 12.51
N ALA A 175 2.35 -4.74 13.68
CA ALA A 175 1.76 -5.35 14.86
C ALA A 175 0.23 -5.50 14.72
N THR A 176 -0.47 -4.47 14.26
CA THR A 176 -1.91 -4.49 14.02
C THR A 176 -2.31 -5.59 13.04
N VAL A 177 -1.63 -5.65 11.89
CA VAL A 177 -1.89 -6.67 10.86
C VAL A 177 -1.58 -8.09 11.39
N ALA A 178 -0.50 -8.26 12.16
CA ALA A 178 -0.16 -9.55 12.76
C ALA A 178 -1.17 -9.98 13.84
N MET A 179 -1.61 -9.06 14.71
CA MET A 179 -2.64 -9.32 15.72
C MET A 179 -3.99 -9.67 15.08
N GLY A 180 -4.29 -9.11 13.91
CA GLY A 180 -5.46 -9.48 13.10
C GLY A 180 -5.35 -10.86 12.44
N GLY A 181 -4.27 -11.61 12.67
CA GLY A 181 -4.09 -12.96 12.12
C GLY A 181 -3.87 -13.00 10.61
N THR A 182 -3.40 -11.91 10.02
CA THR A 182 -3.16 -11.82 8.57
C THR A 182 -2.03 -12.75 8.15
N GLU A 183 -2.30 -13.61 7.18
CA GLU A 183 -1.29 -14.41 6.50
C GLU A 183 -0.43 -13.52 5.61
N GLN A 184 0.88 -13.74 5.57
CA GLN A 184 1.82 -12.95 4.79
C GLN A 184 2.66 -13.86 3.90
N ILE A 185 2.51 -13.74 2.58
CA ILE A 185 3.22 -14.55 1.59
C ILE A 185 4.15 -13.65 0.77
N VAL A 186 5.43 -13.95 0.77
CA VAL A 186 6.46 -13.18 0.07
C VAL A 186 7.11 -14.00 -1.06
N GLY A 187 7.72 -13.33 -2.03
CA GLY A 187 8.36 -14.00 -3.19
C GLY A 187 7.34 -14.52 -4.21
N VAL A 188 6.14 -13.95 -4.24
CA VAL A 188 5.01 -14.39 -5.07
C VAL A 188 5.18 -13.99 -6.52
N THR A 189 4.85 -14.89 -7.44
CA THR A 189 4.47 -14.57 -8.82
C THR A 189 2.96 -14.72 -8.96
N TYR A 190 2.28 -13.72 -9.49
CA TYR A 190 0.84 -13.76 -9.74
C TYR A 190 0.61 -14.36 -11.11
N GLU A 191 -0.21 -15.41 -11.19
CA GLU A 191 -0.45 -16.15 -12.43
C GLU A 191 -1.78 -15.75 -13.08
N LYS A 192 -2.88 -15.85 -12.35
CA LYS A 192 -4.22 -15.47 -12.81
C LYS A 192 -5.21 -15.29 -11.66
N ILE A 193 -6.34 -14.65 -11.96
CA ILE A 193 -7.53 -14.63 -11.12
C ILE A 193 -8.68 -15.30 -11.90
N ASP A 194 -9.38 -16.24 -11.28
CA ASP A 194 -10.58 -16.86 -11.82
C ASP A 194 -11.59 -17.20 -10.71
N SER A 195 -12.61 -17.97 -11.00
CA SER A 195 -13.67 -18.35 -10.04
C SER A 195 -13.17 -19.21 -8.86
N GLU A 196 -11.96 -19.77 -8.93
CA GLU A 196 -11.34 -20.50 -7.81
C GLU A 196 -10.56 -19.54 -6.87
N GLY A 197 -10.29 -18.29 -7.30
CA GLY A 197 -9.58 -17.29 -6.55
C GLY A 197 -8.32 -16.76 -7.23
N LEU A 198 -7.28 -16.49 -6.44
CA LEU A 198 -6.00 -15.98 -6.91
C LEU A 198 -4.97 -17.11 -7.05
N HIS A 199 -4.53 -17.39 -8.27
CA HIS A 199 -3.47 -18.35 -8.56
C HIS A 199 -2.10 -17.70 -8.48
N ILE A 200 -1.20 -18.31 -7.73
CA ILE A 200 0.15 -17.82 -7.50
C ILE A 200 1.17 -18.94 -7.62
N THR A 201 2.42 -18.54 -7.87
CA THR A 201 3.59 -19.41 -7.72
C THR A 201 4.48 -18.83 -6.62
N VAL A 202 4.89 -19.69 -5.67
CA VAL A 202 5.72 -19.31 -4.52
C VAL A 202 6.97 -20.17 -4.43
N PRO A 203 8.09 -19.68 -3.85
CA PRO A 203 9.22 -20.54 -3.51
C PRO A 203 8.81 -21.62 -2.52
N VAL A 204 9.29 -22.84 -2.70
CA VAL A 204 9.07 -23.96 -1.77
C VAL A 204 9.78 -23.70 -0.44
N GLU A 205 11.01 -23.19 -0.49
CA GLU A 205 11.72 -22.77 0.72
C GLU A 205 11.26 -21.38 1.16
N ASP A 206 11.07 -21.20 2.48
CA ASP A 206 10.76 -19.88 3.05
C ASP A 206 11.82 -18.85 2.62
N PRO A 207 11.44 -17.77 1.93
CA PRO A 207 12.37 -16.73 1.49
C PRO A 207 13.21 -16.12 2.61
N GLN A 208 12.75 -16.15 3.86
CA GLN A 208 13.57 -15.69 5.01
C GLN A 208 14.74 -16.63 5.30
N VAL A 209 14.56 -17.93 5.09
CA VAL A 209 15.65 -18.93 5.21
C VAL A 209 16.67 -18.70 4.10
N THR A 210 16.21 -18.57 2.86
CA THR A 210 17.06 -18.25 1.71
C THR A 210 17.85 -16.94 1.93
N LEU A 211 17.20 -15.88 2.43
CA LEU A 211 17.88 -14.61 2.73
C LEU A 211 18.94 -14.74 3.84
N LYS A 212 18.71 -15.60 4.85
CA LYS A 212 19.72 -15.90 5.88
C LYS A 212 20.92 -16.62 5.28
N LYS A 213 20.70 -17.63 4.43
CA LYS A 213 21.77 -18.33 3.69
C LYS A 213 22.61 -17.35 2.87
N ILE A 214 21.97 -16.48 2.06
CA ILE A 214 22.65 -15.46 1.27
C ILE A 214 23.50 -14.52 2.13
N LYS A 215 23.00 -14.10 3.30
CA LYS A 215 23.76 -13.24 4.22
C LYS A 215 25.00 -13.96 4.78
N GLN A 216 24.87 -15.21 5.16
CA GLN A 216 26.00 -16.03 5.64
C GLN A 216 27.07 -16.17 4.57
N VAL A 217 26.70 -16.53 3.34
CA VAL A 217 27.64 -16.63 2.22
C VAL A 217 28.34 -15.29 1.96
N LYS A 218 27.60 -14.18 1.91
CA LYS A 218 28.19 -12.84 1.74
C LYS A 218 29.15 -12.42 2.84
N SER A 219 28.89 -12.83 4.10
CA SER A 219 29.81 -12.58 5.21
C SER A 219 31.08 -13.42 5.16
N GLY A 220 31.12 -14.42 4.31
CA GLY A 220 32.28 -15.31 4.13
C GLY A 220 32.24 -16.57 4.97
N THR A 221 31.07 -16.87 5.55
CA THR A 221 30.90 -18.09 6.35
C THR A 221 29.61 -18.78 5.92
N PHE A 222 29.64 -20.11 5.77
CA PHE A 222 28.47 -20.91 5.50
C PHE A 222 28.63 -22.29 6.18
N GLU A 223 27.60 -22.71 6.90
CA GLU A 223 27.63 -24.01 7.65
C GLU A 223 28.90 -24.22 8.48
N GLY A 224 29.39 -23.16 9.12
CA GLY A 224 30.56 -23.22 10.01
C GLY A 224 31.92 -23.19 9.32
N ARG A 225 32.01 -23.10 7.99
CA ARG A 225 33.27 -22.96 7.25
C ARG A 225 33.46 -21.59 6.67
N THR A 226 34.70 -21.16 6.55
CA THR A 226 35.08 -19.94 5.85
C THR A 226 35.13 -20.21 4.34
N LEU A 227 34.55 -19.32 3.54
CA LEU A 227 34.49 -19.43 2.10
C LEU A 227 35.49 -18.47 1.44
N ASP A 228 36.18 -18.93 0.40
CA ASP A 228 36.94 -18.07 -0.50
C ASP A 228 36.03 -17.29 -1.47
N ARG A 229 36.62 -16.49 -2.36
CA ARG A 229 35.87 -15.65 -3.28
C ARG A 229 35.11 -16.46 -4.34
N ALA A 230 35.71 -17.53 -4.84
CA ALA A 230 35.12 -18.36 -5.87
C ALA A 230 33.97 -19.19 -5.31
N GLU A 231 34.18 -19.83 -4.15
CA GLU A 231 33.15 -20.57 -3.42
C GLU A 231 31.94 -19.70 -3.06
N LYS A 232 32.15 -18.45 -2.65
CA LYS A 232 31.07 -17.50 -2.40
C LYS A 232 30.22 -17.25 -3.63
N GLN A 233 30.88 -17.02 -4.76
CA GLN A 233 30.17 -16.72 -6.02
C GLN A 233 29.37 -17.94 -6.47
N GLU A 234 29.99 -19.12 -6.52
CA GLU A 234 29.34 -20.36 -6.91
C GLU A 234 28.12 -20.67 -6.03
N LEU A 235 28.27 -20.55 -4.70
CA LEU A 235 27.19 -20.82 -3.78
C LEU A 235 26.02 -19.81 -3.89
N LEU A 236 26.31 -18.53 -4.17
CA LEU A 236 25.27 -17.53 -4.43
C LEU A 236 24.50 -17.85 -5.72
N GLU A 237 25.20 -18.25 -6.78
CA GLU A 237 24.59 -18.65 -8.05
C GLU A 237 23.74 -19.93 -7.89
N GLN A 238 24.23 -20.90 -7.10
CA GLN A 238 23.45 -22.09 -6.76
C GLN A 238 22.16 -21.76 -6.00
N ILE A 239 22.24 -20.95 -4.92
CA ILE A 239 21.07 -20.55 -4.13
C ILE A 239 20.07 -19.79 -5.02
N GLU A 240 20.54 -18.93 -5.91
CA GLU A 240 19.68 -18.19 -6.83
C GLU A 240 18.96 -19.12 -7.83
N ARG A 241 19.67 -20.08 -8.40
CA ARG A 241 19.12 -21.08 -9.30
C ARG A 241 18.07 -21.95 -8.59
N GLU A 242 18.42 -22.52 -7.43
CA GLU A 242 17.49 -23.34 -6.64
C GLU A 242 16.21 -22.57 -6.27
N THR A 243 16.34 -21.30 -5.90
CA THR A 243 15.18 -20.46 -5.56
C THR A 243 14.31 -20.18 -6.78
N LYS A 244 14.86 -20.11 -7.98
CA LYS A 244 14.10 -19.92 -9.22
C LYS A 244 13.42 -21.21 -9.69
N GLU A 245 14.08 -22.33 -9.54
CA GLU A 245 13.62 -23.64 -10.02
C GLU A 245 12.65 -24.30 -9.03
N ASN A 246 12.86 -24.14 -7.73
CA ASN A 246 12.10 -24.80 -6.67
C ASN A 246 10.91 -23.94 -6.26
N ARG A 247 9.88 -23.96 -7.08
CA ARG A 247 8.65 -23.20 -6.87
C ARG A 247 7.42 -24.11 -7.00
N GLU A 248 6.38 -23.79 -6.25
CA GLU A 248 5.11 -24.50 -6.30
C GLU A 248 3.95 -23.56 -6.65
N GLN A 249 2.97 -24.09 -7.33
CA GLN A 249 1.72 -23.39 -7.61
C GLN A 249 0.76 -23.56 -6.43
N ARG A 250 0.09 -22.47 -6.07
CA ARG A 250 -0.97 -22.45 -5.05
C ARG A 250 -2.15 -21.65 -5.55
N VAL A 251 -3.35 -22.08 -5.16
CA VAL A 251 -4.57 -21.29 -5.31
C VAL A 251 -4.94 -20.73 -3.94
N ILE A 252 -5.03 -19.42 -3.87
CA ILE A 252 -5.56 -18.75 -2.68
C ILE A 252 -7.06 -18.58 -2.89
N ASN A 253 -7.84 -19.44 -2.25
CA ASN A 253 -9.30 -19.39 -2.31
C ASN A 253 -9.80 -18.15 -1.59
N VAL A 254 -10.09 -17.10 -2.34
CA VAL A 254 -10.60 -15.81 -1.85
C VAL A 254 -11.80 -15.39 -2.68
N ASP A 255 -12.70 -14.69 -2.03
CA ASP A 255 -13.86 -14.05 -2.68
C ASP A 255 -13.54 -12.60 -3.12
N THR A 256 -12.42 -12.05 -2.67
CA THR A 256 -12.02 -10.68 -3.00
C THR A 256 -10.51 -10.57 -3.21
N VAL A 257 -10.11 -9.87 -4.27
CA VAL A 257 -8.72 -9.51 -4.55
C VAL A 257 -8.60 -8.00 -4.59
N VAL A 258 -7.74 -7.40 -3.74
CA VAL A 258 -7.52 -5.95 -3.69
C VAL A 258 -6.16 -5.60 -4.26
N LEU A 259 -6.14 -4.73 -5.26
CA LEU A 259 -4.94 -4.31 -5.97
C LEU A 259 -4.29 -3.10 -5.28
N CYS A 260 -3.15 -3.34 -4.60
CA CYS A 260 -2.31 -2.34 -3.94
C CYS A 260 -0.92 -2.27 -4.62
N THR A 261 -0.90 -2.32 -5.95
CA THR A 261 0.29 -2.56 -6.78
C THR A 261 1.07 -1.30 -7.14
N GLY A 262 0.76 -0.18 -6.50
CA GLY A 262 1.38 1.12 -6.73
C GLY A 262 0.40 2.13 -7.35
N GLN A 263 0.97 3.21 -7.85
CA GLN A 263 0.23 4.37 -8.35
C GLN A 263 0.83 4.86 -9.67
N GLU A 264 0.02 5.54 -10.47
CA GLU A 264 0.40 6.22 -11.69
C GLU A 264 -0.01 7.68 -11.61
N SER A 265 0.84 8.58 -12.12
CA SER A 265 0.52 10.01 -12.19
C SER A 265 -0.67 10.27 -13.12
N ILE A 266 -1.57 11.15 -12.71
CA ILE A 266 -2.63 11.67 -13.57
C ILE A 266 -2.15 12.99 -14.15
N ARG A 267 -2.05 13.06 -15.48
CA ARG A 267 -1.69 14.27 -16.20
C ARG A 267 -2.75 14.56 -17.26
N PRO A 268 -3.42 15.74 -17.19
CA PRO A 268 -4.33 16.16 -18.25
C PRO A 268 -3.61 16.25 -19.59
N GLU A 269 -4.35 16.10 -20.67
CA GLU A 269 -3.84 16.29 -22.03
C GLU A 269 -3.25 17.71 -22.17
N GLY A 270 -2.06 17.79 -22.78
CA GLY A 270 -1.35 19.05 -22.95
C GLY A 270 -0.56 19.55 -21.74
N ALA A 271 -0.55 18.81 -20.60
CA ALA A 271 0.24 19.20 -19.43
C ALA A 271 1.76 19.12 -19.65
N GLU A 272 2.23 18.32 -20.62
CA GLU A 272 3.63 18.11 -20.96
C GLU A 272 4.06 18.79 -22.27
N GLN A 273 3.35 19.81 -22.72
CA GLN A 273 3.73 20.50 -23.98
C GLN A 273 5.11 21.17 -23.82
N GLU A 274 6.04 20.78 -24.69
CA GLU A 274 7.34 21.47 -24.82
C GLU A 274 7.11 22.95 -25.14
N GLY A 275 7.65 23.83 -24.29
CA GLY A 275 7.56 25.29 -24.46
C GLY A 275 6.47 26.00 -23.67
N ALA A 276 5.60 25.30 -22.95
CA ALA A 276 4.65 25.93 -22.03
C ALA A 276 5.35 26.29 -20.71
N SER A 277 6.05 27.41 -20.69
CA SER A 277 6.80 27.89 -19.52
C SER A 277 5.94 28.22 -18.30
N ASN A 278 4.61 28.32 -18.50
CA ASN A 278 3.63 28.68 -17.49
C ASN A 278 2.76 27.52 -16.97
N VAL A 279 3.10 26.26 -17.32
CA VAL A 279 2.39 25.08 -16.82
C VAL A 279 3.33 24.30 -15.89
N HIS A 280 2.94 24.20 -14.62
CA HIS A 280 3.74 23.59 -13.57
C HIS A 280 3.09 22.30 -13.07
N ILE A 281 3.80 21.18 -13.13
CA ILE A 281 3.30 19.88 -12.65
C ILE A 281 3.93 19.60 -11.27
N ILE A 282 3.09 19.33 -10.26
CA ILE A 282 3.54 19.10 -8.88
C ILE A 282 2.89 17.87 -8.23
N GLY A 283 3.47 17.43 -7.12
CA GLY A 283 2.93 16.34 -6.29
C GLY A 283 2.87 15.00 -7.00
N GLY A 284 1.75 14.32 -6.88
CA GLY A 284 1.52 13.02 -7.51
C GLY A 284 1.42 13.07 -9.03
N ALA A 285 1.00 14.19 -9.60
CA ALA A 285 0.97 14.41 -11.04
C ALA A 285 2.39 14.48 -11.63
N ASP A 286 3.36 14.99 -10.87
CA ASP A 286 4.78 14.99 -11.25
C ASP A 286 5.37 13.59 -11.15
N VAL A 287 5.41 13.00 -9.97
CA VAL A 287 5.96 11.67 -9.72
C VAL A 287 5.05 10.88 -8.78
N ALA A 288 4.61 9.71 -9.23
CA ALA A 288 3.76 8.81 -8.43
C ALA A 288 4.53 8.00 -7.36
N ALA A 289 5.88 7.93 -7.46
CA ALA A 289 6.71 7.20 -6.51
C ALA A 289 6.89 7.99 -5.20
N GLU A 290 6.98 7.26 -4.07
CA GLU A 290 7.22 7.85 -2.74
C GLU A 290 6.29 9.05 -2.43
N LEU A 291 5.02 8.90 -2.80
CA LEU A 291 4.03 9.96 -2.65
C LEU A 291 3.69 10.16 -1.19
N ASP A 292 4.21 11.24 -0.60
CA ASP A 292 3.84 11.70 0.72
C ASP A 292 3.39 13.18 0.70
N ALA A 293 2.65 13.57 1.73
CA ALA A 293 2.17 14.95 1.86
C ALA A 293 3.34 15.94 1.98
N LYS A 294 4.45 15.54 2.60
CA LYS A 294 5.62 16.40 2.81
C LYS A 294 6.25 16.84 1.49
N ARG A 295 6.43 15.90 0.54
CA ARG A 295 6.96 16.21 -0.78
C ARG A 295 6.03 17.12 -1.56
N ALA A 296 4.73 16.77 -1.61
CA ALA A 296 3.74 17.53 -2.34
C ALA A 296 3.61 18.98 -1.81
N ILE A 297 3.56 19.15 -0.48
CA ILE A 297 3.52 20.48 0.16
C ILE A 297 4.78 21.27 -0.16
N ARG A 298 5.96 20.65 -0.06
CA ARG A 298 7.22 21.33 -0.37
C ARG A 298 7.26 21.85 -1.81
N GLN A 299 6.91 21.00 -2.79
CA GLN A 299 6.84 21.41 -4.20
C GLN A 299 5.89 22.59 -4.41
N ALA A 300 4.69 22.54 -3.79
CA ALA A 300 3.73 23.63 -3.89
C ALA A 300 4.25 24.95 -3.31
N VAL A 301 4.90 24.91 -2.13
CA VAL A 301 5.45 26.11 -1.49
C VAL A 301 6.64 26.69 -2.28
N GLU A 302 7.55 25.81 -2.76
CA GLU A 302 8.69 26.23 -3.58
C GLU A 302 8.26 26.84 -4.91
N LEU A 303 7.19 26.29 -5.54
CA LEU A 303 6.61 26.85 -6.74
C LEU A 303 5.96 28.21 -6.47
N ALA A 304 5.08 28.31 -5.48
CA ALA A 304 4.37 29.54 -5.13
C ALA A 304 5.30 30.69 -4.73
N ALA A 305 6.54 30.41 -4.33
CA ALA A 305 7.55 31.44 -4.05
C ALA A 305 8.29 31.94 -5.30
N ARG A 306 8.05 31.34 -6.49
CA ARG A 306 8.74 31.67 -7.74
C ARG A 306 7.83 32.33 -8.77
N ILE A 307 6.53 32.10 -8.70
CA ILE A 307 5.49 32.64 -9.58
C ILE A 307 4.82 33.86 -9.00
#